data_2b2613e77d3d7fddf89c0a99f1876f29
#
_entry.id   2b2613e77d3d7fddf89c0a99f1876f29
#
_cell.length_a   1.000
_cell.length_b   1.000
_cell.length_c   1.000
_cell.angle_alpha   90.00
_cell.angle_beta   90.00
_cell.angle_gamma   90.00
#
_symmetry.space_group_name_H-M   'P 1'
#
loop_
_entity.id
_entity.type
_entity.pdbx_description
1 polymer ?
#
loop_
_entity_poly.entity_id
_entity_poly.type
_entity_poly.pdbx_seq_one_letter_code
_entity_poly.pdbx_strand_id
1 'polypeptide(L)'
;AFKCSLFMAAGIIDHEAGGFAVFESGAILIYLAEKTGRLMPTDVQGRSRVIQWLMFQMGGVGPMMGQANVFFRYFPEKIQPAIDRYQGESKRLLTVLDGHLKDHEYLAGDYSIADIANWAWVRTHRWSGVDVSDLPHLQRWLDAIRQRPAVQRGIEAPPSRIHLTKDGDEAAKRFSEEARKMVEMGQAQKDKP
;
A
#
# COMPACT_ATOMS: atom_id res chain seq x y z
N ALA A 1 17.25 9.80 -19.83
CA ALA A 1 16.62 8.52 -19.51
C ALA A 1 16.98 8.15 -18.06
N PHE A 2 16.09 8.40 -17.11
CA PHE A 2 16.25 7.92 -15.75
C PHE A 2 16.08 6.40 -15.77
N LYS A 3 17.15 5.65 -15.61
CA LYS A 3 17.08 4.25 -15.19
C LYS A 3 16.61 4.25 -13.75
N CYS A 4 15.29 4.20 -13.54
CA CYS A 4 14.73 4.00 -12.23
C CYS A 4 15.14 2.59 -11.78
N SER A 5 15.92 2.53 -10.71
CA SER A 5 16.30 1.31 -10.02
C SER A 5 15.07 0.50 -9.66
N LEU A 6 15.15 -0.80 -9.71
CA LEU A 6 14.14 -1.87 -9.71
C LEU A 6 13.20 -1.96 -8.50
N PHE A 7 13.09 -0.99 -7.64
CA PHE A 7 12.13 -0.91 -6.55
C PHE A 7 10.99 0.03 -6.92
N MET A 8 9.95 -0.55 -7.50
CA MET A 8 8.57 -0.10 -7.66
C MET A 8 8.28 1.38 -7.31
N ALA A 9 8.98 2.33 -7.93
CA ALA A 9 8.53 3.70 -7.97
C ALA A 9 7.42 3.77 -9.01
N ALA A 10 6.17 3.88 -8.58
CA ALA A 10 5.08 4.24 -9.47
C ALA A 10 5.42 5.62 -10.07
N GLY A 11 5.33 5.74 -11.38
CA GLY A 11 5.56 6.98 -12.10
C GLY A 11 4.48 7.19 -13.15
N ILE A 12 4.08 8.44 -13.34
CA ILE A 12 3.20 8.87 -14.42
C ILE A 12 3.85 10.00 -15.21
N ILE A 13 3.45 10.14 -16.47
CA ILE A 13 3.81 11.29 -17.30
C ILE A 13 2.52 12.00 -17.69
N ASP A 14 2.42 13.28 -17.34
CA ASP A 14 1.29 14.13 -17.73
C ASP A 14 1.62 14.81 -19.07
N HIS A 15 1.06 14.26 -20.15
CA HIS A 15 1.25 14.79 -21.49
C HIS A 15 0.56 16.13 -21.72
N GLU A 16 -0.54 16.42 -21.01
CA GLU A 16 -1.24 17.70 -21.10
C GLU A 16 -0.43 18.83 -20.43
N ALA A 17 0.43 18.49 -19.46
CA ALA A 17 1.36 19.40 -18.81
C ALA A 17 2.77 19.36 -19.44
N GLY A 18 2.86 19.17 -20.75
CA GLY A 18 4.15 19.20 -21.46
C GLY A 18 5.07 18.03 -21.17
N GLY A 19 4.56 16.90 -20.72
CA GLY A 19 5.35 15.73 -20.38
C GLY A 19 5.89 15.76 -18.95
N PHE A 20 5.24 16.46 -18.03
CA PHE A 20 5.64 16.52 -16.62
C PHE A 20 5.59 15.14 -15.98
N ALA A 21 6.72 14.70 -15.42
CA ALA A 21 6.84 13.40 -14.77
C ALA A 21 6.64 13.53 -13.26
N VAL A 22 5.76 12.70 -12.71
CA VAL A 22 5.51 12.60 -11.26
C VAL A 22 5.82 11.18 -10.81
N PHE A 23 6.58 11.03 -9.77
CA PHE A 23 6.89 9.74 -9.14
C PHE A 23 6.49 9.77 -7.66
N GLU A 24 6.53 8.62 -6.98
CA GLU A 24 5.96 8.35 -5.66
C GLU A 24 4.43 8.32 -5.66
N SER A 25 3.85 7.18 -5.20
CA SER A 25 2.40 6.98 -5.25
C SER A 25 1.62 8.05 -4.47
N GLY A 26 2.15 8.52 -3.33
CA GLY A 26 1.53 9.61 -2.57
C GLY A 26 1.55 10.93 -3.31
N ALA A 27 2.67 11.28 -3.96
CA ALA A 27 2.78 12.49 -4.76
C ALA A 27 1.87 12.44 -6.00
N ILE A 28 1.77 11.27 -6.65
CA ILE A 28 0.85 11.04 -7.77
C ILE A 28 -0.60 11.26 -7.34
N LEU A 29 -1.00 10.72 -6.19
CA LEU A 29 -2.36 10.90 -5.66
C LEU A 29 -2.66 12.38 -5.38
N ILE A 30 -1.74 13.12 -4.77
CA ILE A 30 -1.88 14.56 -4.52
C ILE A 30 -2.01 15.30 -5.85
N TYR A 31 -1.09 15.07 -6.77
CA TYR A 31 -1.08 15.71 -8.08
C TYR A 31 -2.39 15.51 -8.84
N LEU A 32 -2.90 14.27 -8.89
CA LEU A 32 -4.14 13.96 -9.57
C LEU A 32 -5.36 14.56 -8.86
N ALA A 33 -5.36 14.59 -7.53
CA ALA A 33 -6.44 15.21 -6.76
C ALA A 33 -6.50 16.72 -7.01
N GLU A 34 -5.36 17.41 -7.01
CA GLU A 34 -5.25 18.85 -7.31
C GLU A 34 -5.62 19.15 -8.77
N LYS A 35 -5.09 18.39 -9.72
CA LYS A 35 -5.39 18.56 -11.16
C LYS A 35 -6.89 18.40 -11.46
N THR A 36 -7.56 17.47 -10.78
CA THR A 36 -8.96 17.13 -11.05
C THR A 36 -9.96 17.85 -10.13
N GLY A 37 -9.50 18.47 -9.05
CA GLY A 37 -10.35 19.05 -8.01
C GLY A 37 -11.19 18.01 -7.27
N ARG A 38 -10.74 16.75 -7.17
CA ARG A 38 -11.50 15.61 -6.61
C ARG A 38 -10.71 14.86 -5.56
N LEU A 39 -11.42 14.25 -4.61
CA LEU A 39 -10.88 13.33 -3.61
C LEU A 39 -9.89 13.98 -2.61
N MET A 40 -9.85 15.29 -2.55
CA MET A 40 -9.13 16.07 -1.55
C MET A 40 -9.81 17.43 -1.40
N PRO A 41 -10.16 17.86 -0.17
CA PRO A 41 -10.67 19.19 0.11
C PRO A 41 -9.66 20.28 -0.28
N THR A 42 -10.19 21.46 -0.63
CA THR A 42 -9.36 22.63 -0.97
C THR A 42 -9.09 23.53 0.23
N ASP A 43 -9.91 23.46 1.28
CA ASP A 43 -9.67 24.17 2.52
C ASP A 43 -8.47 23.62 3.29
N VAL A 44 -7.78 24.50 4.02
CA VAL A 44 -6.52 24.17 4.68
C VAL A 44 -6.65 23.03 5.67
N GLN A 45 -7.72 22.98 6.45
CA GLN A 45 -7.91 21.98 7.48
C GLN A 45 -8.29 20.62 6.89
N GLY A 46 -9.23 20.59 5.93
CA GLY A 46 -9.64 19.38 5.23
C GLY A 46 -8.46 18.76 4.47
N ARG A 47 -7.73 19.60 3.70
CA ARG A 47 -6.52 19.19 3.01
C ARG A 47 -5.47 18.62 3.99
N SER A 48 -5.25 19.28 5.13
CA SER A 48 -4.30 18.80 6.13
C SER A 48 -4.68 17.44 6.69
N ARG A 49 -5.97 17.20 7.00
CA ARG A 49 -6.44 15.88 7.46
C ARG A 49 -6.16 14.77 6.44
N VAL A 50 -6.42 15.02 5.16
CA VAL A 50 -6.11 14.06 4.09
C VAL A 50 -4.61 13.77 4.03
N ILE A 51 -3.76 14.79 4.08
CA ILE A 51 -2.31 14.63 4.04
C ILE A 51 -1.78 13.88 5.26
N GLN A 52 -2.31 14.12 6.47
CA GLN A 52 -1.92 13.37 7.66
C GLN A 52 -2.11 11.87 7.48
N TRP A 53 -3.28 11.43 7.02
CA TRP A 53 -3.55 10.01 6.78
C TRP A 53 -2.80 9.45 5.57
N LEU A 54 -2.53 10.28 4.57
CA LEU A 54 -1.66 9.89 3.47
C LEU A 54 -0.23 9.65 3.95
N MET A 55 0.31 10.55 4.79
CA MET A 55 1.65 10.39 5.38
C MET A 55 1.71 9.23 6.37
N PHE A 56 0.63 8.96 7.10
CA PHE A 56 0.53 7.76 7.94
C PHE A 56 0.73 6.47 7.13
N GLN A 57 0.18 6.42 5.92
CA GLN A 57 0.43 5.30 5.01
C GLN A 57 1.87 5.31 4.49
N MET A 58 2.37 6.44 3.98
CA MET A 58 3.70 6.54 3.37
C MET A 58 4.83 6.27 4.36
N GLY A 59 4.72 6.76 5.59
CA GLY A 59 5.74 6.60 6.63
C GLY A 59 5.56 5.36 7.52
N GLY A 60 4.38 4.77 7.55
CA GLY A 60 4.03 3.70 8.46
C GLY A 60 3.52 2.43 7.79
N VAL A 61 2.24 2.44 7.37
CA VAL A 61 1.55 1.24 6.89
C VAL A 61 2.29 0.57 5.73
N GLY A 62 2.63 1.33 4.69
CA GLY A 62 3.33 0.81 3.51
C GLY A 62 4.68 0.21 3.85
N PRO A 63 5.59 0.94 4.49
CA PRO A 63 6.91 0.44 4.86
C PRO A 63 6.85 -0.78 5.79
N MET A 64 6.01 -0.77 6.82
CA MET A 64 5.98 -1.88 7.78
C MET A 64 5.36 -3.15 7.19
N MET A 65 4.26 -3.05 6.47
CA MET A 65 3.67 -4.18 5.75
C MET A 65 4.60 -4.68 4.63
N GLY A 66 5.32 -3.77 3.97
CA GLY A 66 6.34 -4.12 2.97
C GLY A 66 7.45 -4.97 3.56
N GLN A 67 8.02 -4.56 4.70
CA GLN A 67 9.03 -5.36 5.41
C GLN A 67 8.46 -6.67 5.97
N ALA A 68 7.21 -6.66 6.47
CA ALA A 68 6.54 -7.90 6.86
C ALA A 68 6.46 -8.88 5.68
N ASN A 69 6.10 -8.42 4.48
CA ASN A 69 6.11 -9.26 3.28
C ASN A 69 7.49 -9.85 2.98
N VAL A 70 8.56 -9.01 3.07
CA VAL A 70 9.92 -9.45 2.82
C VAL A 70 10.30 -10.59 3.75
N PHE A 71 10.25 -10.39 5.06
CA PHE A 71 10.72 -11.38 6.03
C PHE A 71 9.78 -12.59 6.17
N PHE A 72 8.49 -12.39 6.01
CA PHE A 72 7.52 -13.49 6.11
C PHE A 72 7.45 -14.36 4.84
N ARG A 73 7.62 -13.75 3.63
CA ARG A 73 7.39 -14.45 2.35
C ARG A 73 8.63 -14.61 1.48
N TYR A 74 9.45 -13.56 1.37
CA TYR A 74 10.47 -13.47 0.31
C TYR A 74 11.87 -13.78 0.80
N PHE A 75 12.18 -13.51 2.06
CA PHE A 75 13.52 -13.74 2.59
C PHE A 75 13.84 -15.26 2.59
N PRO A 76 15.07 -15.66 2.15
CA PRO A 76 15.41 -17.09 2.04
C PRO A 76 15.38 -17.78 3.40
N GLU A 77 15.86 -17.10 4.44
CA GLU A 77 15.88 -17.60 5.81
C GLU A 77 14.70 -17.06 6.62
N LYS A 78 14.19 -17.87 7.55
CA LYS A 78 13.15 -17.45 8.49
C LYS A 78 13.80 -16.78 9.71
N ILE A 79 13.85 -15.43 9.67
CA ILE A 79 14.35 -14.61 10.78
C ILE A 79 13.16 -14.23 11.66
N GLN A 80 12.79 -15.13 12.59
CA GLN A 80 11.58 -14.97 13.40
C GLN A 80 11.50 -13.61 14.14
N PRO A 81 12.56 -13.08 14.77
CA PRO A 81 12.51 -11.77 15.41
C PRO A 81 12.15 -10.62 14.46
N ALA A 82 12.59 -10.69 13.19
CA ALA A 82 12.24 -9.69 12.19
C ALA A 82 10.77 -9.84 11.76
N ILE A 83 10.31 -11.08 11.55
CA ILE A 83 8.90 -11.37 11.23
C ILE A 83 8.00 -10.79 12.33
N ASP A 84 8.26 -11.14 13.59
CA ASP A 84 7.47 -10.70 14.74
C ASP A 84 7.46 -9.17 14.87
N ARG A 85 8.62 -8.54 14.67
CA ARG A 85 8.77 -7.09 14.73
C ARG A 85 7.91 -6.37 13.70
N TYR A 86 7.96 -6.78 12.43
CA TYR A 86 7.26 -6.10 11.37
C TYR A 86 5.77 -6.45 11.31
N GLN A 87 5.40 -7.68 11.61
CA GLN A 87 3.99 -8.06 11.75
C GLN A 87 3.35 -7.37 12.96
N GLY A 88 4.02 -7.31 14.10
CA GLY A 88 3.55 -6.63 15.30
C GLY A 88 3.34 -5.12 15.07
N GLU A 89 4.30 -4.44 14.42
CA GLU A 89 4.15 -3.03 14.09
C GLU A 89 3.06 -2.79 13.05
N SER A 90 2.94 -3.64 12.03
CA SER A 90 1.83 -3.59 11.07
C SER A 90 0.50 -3.73 11.79
N LYS A 91 0.34 -4.72 12.68
CA LYS A 91 -0.87 -4.89 13.48
C LYS A 91 -1.20 -3.65 14.31
N ARG A 92 -0.20 -3.06 14.98
CA ARG A 92 -0.37 -1.82 15.76
C ARG A 92 -0.92 -0.68 14.88
N LEU A 93 -0.36 -0.48 13.68
CA LEU A 93 -0.82 0.56 12.75
C LEU A 93 -2.26 0.29 12.27
N LEU A 94 -2.61 -0.97 11.99
CA LEU A 94 -3.97 -1.34 11.63
C LEU A 94 -4.95 -1.14 12.78
N THR A 95 -4.53 -1.36 14.03
CA THR A 95 -5.32 -1.05 15.22
C THR A 95 -5.58 0.46 15.38
N VAL A 96 -4.60 1.30 15.04
CA VAL A 96 -4.80 2.77 15.01
C VAL A 96 -5.87 3.15 13.97
N LEU A 97 -5.84 2.55 12.78
CA LEU A 97 -6.87 2.77 11.76
C LEU A 97 -8.24 2.32 12.26
N ASP A 98 -8.35 1.13 12.86
CA ASP A 98 -9.61 0.60 13.42
C ASP A 98 -10.20 1.53 14.47
N GLY A 99 -9.36 1.97 15.42
CA GLY A 99 -9.77 2.89 16.47
C GLY A 99 -10.31 4.21 15.93
N HIS A 100 -9.67 4.77 14.90
CA HIS A 100 -10.15 5.97 14.23
C HIS A 100 -11.47 5.73 13.47
N LEU A 101 -11.56 4.63 12.75
CA LEU A 101 -12.71 4.25 11.94
C LEU A 101 -13.95 3.87 12.78
N LYS A 102 -13.82 3.74 14.09
CA LYS A 102 -14.95 3.53 15.01
C LYS A 102 -15.97 4.66 14.89
N ASP A 103 -15.51 5.89 14.82
CA ASP A 103 -16.33 7.09 14.81
C ASP A 103 -16.36 7.81 13.44
N HIS A 104 -15.68 7.23 12.44
CA HIS A 104 -15.53 7.82 11.11
C HIS A 104 -15.83 6.79 10.02
N GLU A 105 -16.54 7.20 8.99
CA GLU A 105 -16.80 6.35 7.82
C GLU A 105 -15.52 6.18 6.98
N TYR A 106 -14.80 7.27 6.75
CA TYR A 106 -13.52 7.33 6.02
C TYR A 106 -12.46 8.09 6.84
N LEU A 107 -11.19 8.01 6.41
CA LEU A 107 -10.04 8.48 7.21
C LEU A 107 -10.03 10.00 7.42
N ALA A 108 -10.48 10.79 6.46
CA ALA A 108 -10.36 12.24 6.51
C ALA A 108 -11.72 12.99 6.40
N GLY A 109 -12.80 12.32 6.77
CA GLY A 109 -14.17 12.79 6.59
C GLY A 109 -14.80 12.09 5.38
N ASP A 110 -14.82 12.71 4.21
CA ASP A 110 -15.24 12.09 2.98
C ASP A 110 -14.18 11.17 2.39
N TYR A 111 -14.61 10.23 1.53
CA TYR A 111 -13.71 9.35 0.79
C TYR A 111 -12.68 10.14 -0.01
N SER A 112 -11.41 9.87 0.21
CA SER A 112 -10.30 10.68 -0.28
C SER A 112 -9.11 9.85 -0.77
N ILE A 113 -8.07 10.53 -1.24
CA ILE A 113 -6.79 9.89 -1.59
C ILE A 113 -6.12 9.22 -0.38
N ALA A 114 -6.43 9.64 0.84
CA ALA A 114 -5.95 8.97 2.06
C ALA A 114 -6.49 7.55 2.17
N ASP A 115 -7.79 7.36 1.90
CA ASP A 115 -8.42 6.05 1.88
C ASP A 115 -7.84 5.17 0.76
N ILE A 116 -7.67 5.73 -0.43
CA ILE A 116 -7.11 5.01 -1.58
C ILE A 116 -5.71 4.46 -1.24
N ALA A 117 -4.83 5.30 -0.69
CA ALA A 117 -3.47 4.91 -0.37
C ALA A 117 -3.41 3.84 0.72
N ASN A 118 -4.13 4.03 1.83
CA ASN A 118 -4.16 3.08 2.93
C ASN A 118 -4.80 1.75 2.51
N TRP A 119 -5.94 1.81 1.83
CA TRP A 119 -6.66 0.62 1.41
C TRP A 119 -5.84 -0.28 0.48
N ALA A 120 -5.06 0.31 -0.42
CA ALA A 120 -4.23 -0.44 -1.36
C ALA A 120 -3.27 -1.41 -0.63
N TRP A 121 -2.76 -1.03 0.53
CA TRP A 121 -1.91 -1.86 1.37
C TRP A 121 -2.72 -2.75 2.31
N VAL A 122 -3.65 -2.18 3.05
CA VAL A 122 -4.38 -2.88 4.12
C VAL A 122 -5.19 -4.07 3.59
N ARG A 123 -5.75 -3.98 2.39
CA ARG A 123 -6.47 -5.10 1.77
C ARG A 123 -5.64 -6.38 1.59
N THR A 124 -4.32 -6.25 1.63
CA THR A 124 -3.38 -7.37 1.50
C THR A 124 -2.80 -7.83 2.85
N HIS A 125 -3.42 -7.48 3.97
CA HIS A 125 -2.95 -7.80 5.32
C HIS A 125 -2.61 -9.28 5.53
N ARG A 126 -3.39 -10.21 4.93
CA ARG A 126 -3.13 -11.65 4.98
C ARG A 126 -1.81 -12.01 4.31
N TRP A 127 -1.45 -11.29 3.24
CA TRP A 127 -0.18 -11.52 2.57
C TRP A 127 1.01 -11.15 3.46
N SER A 128 0.85 -10.15 4.30
CA SER A 128 1.82 -9.77 5.33
C SER A 128 1.79 -10.67 6.57
N GLY A 129 0.86 -11.63 6.64
CA GLY A 129 0.66 -12.48 7.82
C GLY A 129 0.03 -11.75 9.01
N VAL A 130 -0.73 -10.68 8.76
CA VAL A 130 -1.37 -9.89 9.81
C VAL A 130 -2.86 -10.24 9.88
N ASP A 131 -3.29 -10.74 11.04
CA ASP A 131 -4.70 -10.96 11.33
C ASP A 131 -5.40 -9.67 11.72
N VAL A 132 -6.62 -9.47 11.20
CA VAL A 132 -7.50 -8.31 11.47
C VAL A 132 -8.90 -8.73 11.94
N SER A 133 -9.06 -9.99 12.37
CA SER A 133 -10.38 -10.53 12.78
C SER A 133 -10.98 -9.79 13.98
N ASP A 134 -10.15 -9.20 14.82
CA ASP A 134 -10.48 -8.39 15.99
C ASP A 134 -10.62 -6.88 15.70
N LEU A 135 -10.57 -6.46 14.42
CA LEU A 135 -10.64 -5.07 13.98
C LEU A 135 -11.91 -4.82 13.13
N PRO A 136 -13.10 -4.75 13.76
CA PRO A 136 -14.39 -4.74 13.03
C PRO A 136 -14.61 -3.46 12.22
N HIS A 137 -14.12 -2.30 12.68
CA HIS A 137 -14.28 -1.03 11.99
C HIS A 137 -13.39 -0.96 10.75
N LEU A 138 -12.18 -1.52 10.84
CA LEU A 138 -11.27 -1.68 9.72
C LEU A 138 -11.88 -2.62 8.66
N GLN A 139 -12.48 -3.72 9.06
CA GLN A 139 -13.14 -4.66 8.14
C GLN A 139 -14.31 -4.00 7.42
N ARG A 140 -15.19 -3.27 8.15
CA ARG A 140 -16.26 -2.47 7.55
C ARG A 140 -15.74 -1.53 6.47
N TRP A 141 -14.68 -0.76 6.79
CA TRP A 141 -14.06 0.18 5.87
C TRP A 141 -13.43 -0.51 4.65
N LEU A 142 -12.76 -1.64 4.84
CA LEU A 142 -12.20 -2.44 3.75
C LEU A 142 -13.28 -2.90 2.77
N ASP A 143 -14.42 -3.37 3.28
CA ASP A 143 -15.53 -3.87 2.47
C ASP A 143 -16.28 -2.71 1.77
N ALA A 144 -16.51 -1.61 2.46
CA ALA A 144 -17.14 -0.42 1.87
C ALA A 144 -16.35 0.12 0.67
N ILE A 145 -15.03 0.19 0.78
CA ILE A 145 -14.17 0.62 -0.33
C ILE A 145 -14.12 -0.41 -1.43
N ARG A 146 -14.02 -1.70 -1.09
CA ARG A 146 -14.01 -2.80 -2.07
C ARG A 146 -15.24 -2.78 -2.98
N GLN A 147 -16.41 -2.44 -2.46
CA GLN A 147 -17.66 -2.41 -3.21
C GLN A 147 -17.77 -1.24 -4.20
N ARG A 148 -16.88 -0.25 -4.14
CA ARG A 148 -16.90 0.90 -5.05
C ARG A 148 -16.58 0.46 -6.49
N PRO A 149 -17.43 0.81 -7.50
CA PRO A 149 -17.22 0.37 -8.88
C PRO A 149 -15.86 0.79 -9.46
N ALA A 150 -15.37 1.97 -9.09
CA ALA A 150 -14.04 2.45 -9.52
C ALA A 150 -12.91 1.62 -8.92
N VAL A 151 -13.05 1.15 -7.69
CA VAL A 151 -12.07 0.28 -7.01
C VAL A 151 -12.06 -1.09 -7.67
N GLN A 152 -13.22 -1.65 -8.00
CA GLN A 152 -13.33 -2.93 -8.71
C GLN A 152 -12.58 -2.86 -10.04
N ARG A 153 -12.83 -1.83 -10.86
CA ARG A 153 -12.07 -1.63 -12.11
C ARG A 153 -10.57 -1.44 -11.88
N GLY A 154 -10.19 -0.72 -10.81
CA GLY A 154 -8.78 -0.46 -10.49
C GLY A 154 -8.02 -1.71 -10.04
N ILE A 155 -8.67 -2.66 -9.37
CA ILE A 155 -8.06 -3.94 -8.98
C ILE A 155 -7.74 -4.80 -10.22
N GLU A 156 -8.53 -4.68 -11.27
CA GLU A 156 -8.39 -5.44 -12.51
C GLU A 156 -7.39 -4.80 -13.50
N ALA A 157 -6.89 -3.60 -13.21
CA ALA A 157 -6.01 -2.85 -14.10
C ALA A 157 -4.59 -2.67 -13.51
N PRO A 158 -3.52 -3.13 -14.20
CA PRO A 158 -3.53 -3.98 -15.39
C PRO A 158 -4.07 -5.38 -15.05
N PRO A 159 -4.53 -6.17 -16.02
CA PRO A 159 -5.02 -7.51 -15.76
C PRO A 159 -3.96 -8.31 -15.00
N SER A 160 -4.16 -8.46 -13.72
CA SER A 160 -3.22 -9.16 -12.83
C SER A 160 -3.63 -10.63 -12.72
N ARG A 161 -2.68 -11.52 -12.97
CA ARG A 161 -2.84 -12.95 -12.67
C ARG A 161 -2.58 -13.28 -11.19
N ILE A 162 -2.21 -12.27 -10.40
CA ILE A 162 -1.78 -12.44 -9.01
C ILE A 162 -2.82 -11.86 -8.07
N HIS A 163 -3.43 -12.71 -7.27
CA HIS A 163 -4.37 -12.32 -6.23
C HIS A 163 -3.73 -12.48 -4.85
N LEU A 164 -2.99 -11.45 -4.38
CA LEU A 164 -2.33 -11.45 -3.06
C LEU A 164 -3.31 -11.56 -1.87
N THR A 165 -4.60 -11.59 -2.14
CA THR A 165 -5.66 -11.77 -1.14
C THR A 165 -6.13 -13.21 -0.99
N LYS A 166 -5.65 -14.14 -1.84
CA LYS A 166 -6.00 -15.55 -1.81
C LYS A 166 -4.77 -16.39 -1.45
N ASP A 167 -4.85 -17.10 -0.33
CA ASP A 167 -3.84 -18.10 0.03
C ASP A 167 -3.94 -19.32 -0.89
N GLY A 168 -2.78 -19.88 -1.28
CA GLY A 168 -2.71 -21.11 -2.07
C GLY A 168 -2.76 -20.95 -3.59
N ASP A 169 -2.81 -19.72 -4.11
CA ASP A 169 -2.76 -19.44 -5.54
C ASP A 169 -1.36 -19.70 -6.10
N GLU A 170 -1.24 -20.52 -7.15
CA GLU A 170 0.01 -20.81 -7.85
C GLU A 170 0.69 -19.55 -8.39
N ALA A 171 -0.09 -18.55 -8.81
CA ALA A 171 0.44 -17.26 -9.24
C ALA A 171 1.08 -16.48 -8.07
N ALA A 172 0.50 -16.58 -6.89
CA ALA A 172 1.05 -15.98 -5.67
C ALA A 172 2.36 -16.68 -5.23
N LYS A 173 2.46 -18.00 -5.40
CA LYS A 173 3.71 -18.75 -5.15
C LYS A 173 4.82 -18.30 -6.10
N ARG A 174 4.53 -18.26 -7.41
CA ARG A 174 5.50 -17.78 -8.42
C ARG A 174 5.96 -16.35 -8.13
N PHE A 175 5.06 -15.47 -7.75
CA PHE A 175 5.40 -14.11 -7.36
C PHE A 175 6.34 -14.08 -6.15
N SER A 176 6.08 -14.91 -5.13
CA SER A 176 6.96 -15.02 -3.97
C SER A 176 8.36 -15.51 -4.36
N GLU A 177 8.45 -16.49 -5.27
CA GLU A 177 9.74 -17.01 -5.76
C GLU A 177 10.51 -15.95 -6.57
N GLU A 178 9.82 -15.19 -7.44
CA GLU A 178 10.44 -14.11 -8.19
C GLU A 178 10.92 -12.98 -7.27
N ALA A 179 10.11 -12.61 -6.29
CA ALA A 179 10.47 -11.62 -5.29
C ALA A 179 11.66 -12.08 -4.43
N ARG A 180 11.73 -13.37 -4.08
CA ARG A 180 12.88 -13.97 -3.39
C ARG A 180 14.18 -13.82 -4.19
N LYS A 181 14.15 -14.15 -5.47
CA LYS A 181 15.32 -13.98 -6.36
C LYS A 181 15.81 -12.52 -6.38
N MET A 182 14.91 -11.55 -6.37
CA MET A 182 15.30 -10.13 -6.30
C MET A 182 15.98 -9.79 -4.97
N VAL A 183 15.50 -10.33 -3.84
CA VAL A 183 16.13 -10.14 -2.52
C VAL A 183 17.52 -10.75 -2.50
N GLU A 184 17.68 -11.98 -3.00
CA GLU A 184 18.96 -12.69 -3.08
C GLU A 184 19.97 -11.96 -3.97
N MET A 185 19.55 -11.45 -5.14
CA MET A 185 20.41 -10.66 -6.02
C MET A 185 20.87 -9.35 -5.35
N GLY A 186 19.98 -8.69 -4.59
CA GLY A 186 20.34 -7.49 -3.84
C GLY A 186 21.35 -7.75 -2.72
N GLN A 187 21.34 -8.93 -2.12
CA GLN A 187 22.35 -9.36 -1.14
C GLN A 187 23.68 -9.70 -1.79
N ALA A 188 23.66 -10.47 -2.88
CA ALA A 188 24.88 -10.87 -3.60
C ALA A 188 25.67 -9.68 -4.19
N GLN A 189 25.03 -8.54 -4.41
CA GLN A 189 25.73 -7.31 -4.82
C GLN A 189 26.51 -6.62 -3.70
N LYS A 190 26.15 -6.88 -2.43
CA LYS A 190 26.87 -6.34 -1.26
C LYS A 190 28.15 -7.09 -0.93
N ASP A 191 28.24 -8.34 -1.37
CA ASP A 191 29.39 -9.23 -1.12
C ASP A 191 30.47 -9.14 -2.21
N LYS A 192 30.32 -8.24 -3.18
CA LYS A 192 31.38 -7.93 -4.15
C LYS A 192 32.29 -6.86 -3.60
N PRO A 193 33.61 -7.13 -3.53
CA PRO A 193 34.61 -6.19 -3.02
C PRO A 193 34.68 -4.90 -3.86
#